data_3e882b220fc75dc72564af55451b8b0b
#
_entry.id   3e882b220fc75dc72564af55451b8b0b
#
_cell.length_a   1.000
_cell.length_b   1.000
_cell.length_c   1.000
_cell.angle_alpha   90.00
_cell.angle_beta   90.00
_cell.angle_gamma   90.00
#
_symmetry.space_group_name_H-M   'P 1'
#
loop_
_entity.id
_entity.type
_entity.pdbx_description
1 polymer ?
#
loop_
_entity_poly.entity_id
_entity_poly.type
_entity_poly.pdbx_seq_one_letter_code
_entity_poly.pdbx_strand_id
1 'polypeptide(L)'
;MGRQLTFELPSHTSLDRGNFFVSQSNEIAVNMIEDWQNWPLKKHFLSGPKSSGKSHLAHVWAKISDANIISADHLKDPEMLASGNIVIENIDKIVGQIDMETALFHTHNLIFANQHFLLMTGLSSPSTLQFALPDLASRLEGTRLA
;
A
#
# COMPACT_ATOMS: atom_id res chain seq x y z
N MET A 1 -15.94 6.90 18.30
CA MET A 1 -16.01 6.88 18.54
C MET A 1 -16.04 6.80 18.58
N GLY A 2 -15.59 6.82 18.43
CA GLY A 2 -15.51 6.70 18.50
C GLY A 2 -14.94 6.51 18.42
N ARG A 3 -14.86 6.43 18.48
CA ARG A 3 -14.39 6.25 18.66
C ARG A 3 -13.83 6.16 18.70
N GLN A 4 -13.67 6.17 18.67
CA GLN A 4 -13.22 6.15 18.84
C GLN A 4 -12.76 5.77 18.97
N LEU A 5 -12.59 5.71 19.05
CA LEU A 5 -12.21 5.41 19.25
C LEU A 5 -11.63 4.69 19.51
N THR A 6 -11.50 4.39 19.61
CA THR A 6 -11.05 3.87 19.82
C THR A 6 -10.37 3.22 19.85
N PHE A 7 -9.93 3.05 19.79
CA PHE A 7 -9.40 2.65 19.66
C PHE A 7 -8.56 2.30 19.99
N GLU A 8 -8.43 2.08 20.16
CA GLU A 8 -7.76 1.99 20.23
C GLU A 8 -7.04 1.46 20.11
N LEU A 9 -6.49 1.28 20.08
CA LEU A 9 -5.92 1.05 19.86
C LEU A 9 -5.20 0.98 20.08
N PRO A 10 -4.95 0.88 20.32
CA PRO A 10 -4.39 0.97 20.37
C PRO A 10 -3.78 0.95 20.32
N SER A 11 -3.28 0.75 20.44
CA SER A 11 -3.13 1.01 20.36
C SER A 11 -2.69 0.97 20.03
N HIS A 12 -2.27 0.71 19.74
CA HIS A 12 -2.19 1.06 19.25
C HIS A 12 -1.95 1.47 18.66
N THR A 13 -1.26 0.58 18.24
CA THR A 13 -1.55 1.27 17.03
C THR A 13 -2.36 2.52 17.12
N SER A 14 -3.14 2.54 17.98
CA SER A 14 -3.81 3.76 18.29
C SER A 14 -2.82 4.85 18.63
N LEU A 15 -1.64 4.48 19.08
CA LEU A 15 -0.54 5.39 19.28
C LEU A 15 -0.24 6.20 18.04
N ASP A 16 -0.12 5.55 16.91
CA ASP A 16 0.16 6.24 15.67
C ASP A 16 -1.00 7.11 15.24
N ARG A 17 -2.22 6.71 15.54
CA ARG A 17 -3.38 7.54 15.28
C ARG A 17 -3.37 8.80 16.13
N GLY A 18 -2.82 8.72 17.31
CA GLY A 18 -2.69 9.90 18.16
C GLY A 18 -1.78 10.96 17.56
N ASN A 19 -0.82 10.54 16.74
CA ASN A 19 0.10 11.45 16.07
C ASN A 19 -0.33 11.83 14.67
N PHE A 20 -1.29 11.11 14.10
CA PHE A 20 -1.79 11.35 12.76
C PHE A 20 -3.11 12.08 12.85
N PHE A 21 -3.16 13.30 12.27
CA PHE A 21 -4.38 14.07 12.32
C PHE A 21 -5.41 13.48 11.36
N VAL A 22 -6.45 12.86 11.93
CA VAL A 22 -7.53 12.28 11.15
C VAL A 22 -8.55 13.36 10.82
N SER A 23 -8.79 13.57 9.53
CA SER A 23 -9.77 14.54 9.06
C SER A 23 -10.75 13.81 8.14
N GLN A 24 -11.82 14.52 7.77
CA GLN A 24 -12.79 13.93 6.86
C GLN A 24 -12.17 13.51 5.54
N SER A 25 -11.16 14.25 5.08
CA SER A 25 -10.53 13.95 3.79
C SER A 25 -9.69 12.68 3.80
N ASN A 26 -9.23 12.21 4.98
CA ASN A 26 -8.41 11.00 5.05
C ASN A 26 -9.05 9.88 5.86
N GLU A 27 -10.28 10.07 6.31
CA GLU A 27 -10.95 9.08 7.15
C GLU A 27 -11.15 7.75 6.43
N ILE A 28 -11.48 7.81 5.14
CA ILE A 28 -11.67 6.59 4.35
C ILE A 28 -10.38 5.80 4.28
N ALA A 29 -9.26 6.48 4.06
CA ALA A 29 -7.96 5.81 4.00
C ALA A 29 -7.61 5.18 5.34
N VAL A 30 -7.85 5.88 6.44
CA VAL A 30 -7.60 5.34 7.77
C VAL A 30 -8.44 4.08 8.00
N ASN A 31 -9.72 4.13 7.66
CA ASN A 31 -10.61 2.99 7.85
C ASN A 31 -10.16 1.79 7.00
N MET A 32 -9.70 2.03 5.78
CA MET A 32 -9.22 0.97 4.92
C MET A 32 -7.98 0.30 5.50
N ILE A 33 -7.09 1.07 6.08
CA ILE A 33 -5.89 0.52 6.72
C ILE A 33 -6.27 -0.35 7.92
N GLU A 34 -7.23 0.09 8.71
CA GLU A 34 -7.65 -0.67 9.88
C GLU A 34 -8.38 -1.96 9.50
N ASP A 35 -9.01 -1.99 8.32
CA ASP A 35 -9.75 -3.15 7.82
C ASP A 35 -8.91 -3.99 6.86
N TRP A 36 -7.61 -3.96 7.03
CA TRP A 36 -6.67 -4.53 6.04
C TRP A 36 -6.86 -6.03 5.80
N GLN A 37 -7.29 -6.77 6.79
CA GLN A 37 -7.46 -8.22 6.63
C GLN A 37 -8.62 -8.57 5.68
N ASN A 38 -9.44 -7.58 5.35
CA ASN A 38 -10.57 -7.76 4.43
C ASN A 38 -10.32 -7.15 3.05
N TRP A 39 -9.09 -6.72 2.76
CA TRP A 39 -8.79 -6.15 1.44
C TRP A 39 -9.06 -7.17 0.34
N PRO A 40 -9.81 -6.78 -0.71
CA PRO A 40 -10.00 -7.65 -1.86
C PRO A 40 -8.66 -8.04 -2.47
N LEU A 41 -8.49 -9.32 -2.78
CA LEU A 41 -7.25 -9.86 -3.35
C LEU A 41 -6.03 -9.58 -2.49
N LYS A 42 -6.23 -9.22 -1.23
CA LYS A 42 -5.17 -8.96 -0.24
C LYS A 42 -4.26 -7.81 -0.63
N LYS A 43 -4.78 -6.83 -1.35
CA LYS A 43 -3.97 -5.67 -1.76
C LYS A 43 -4.77 -4.39 -1.72
N HIS A 44 -4.05 -3.28 -1.57
CA HIS A 44 -4.66 -1.95 -1.49
C HIS A 44 -3.68 -0.92 -2.03
N PHE A 45 -4.21 0.20 -2.53
CA PHE A 45 -3.39 1.26 -3.09
C PHE A 45 -3.81 2.59 -2.46
N LEU A 46 -2.84 3.27 -1.83
CA LEU A 46 -3.04 4.60 -1.29
C LEU A 46 -2.51 5.62 -2.29
N SER A 47 -3.37 6.50 -2.77
CA SER A 47 -2.95 7.53 -3.71
C SER A 47 -3.19 8.91 -3.11
N GLY A 48 -2.33 9.86 -3.49
CA GLY A 48 -2.44 11.22 -3.03
C GLY A 48 -1.11 11.95 -3.07
N PRO A 49 -1.12 13.27 -2.90
CA PRO A 49 0.11 14.05 -2.92
C PRO A 49 1.03 13.70 -1.75
N LYS A 50 2.28 14.14 -1.83
CA LYS A 50 3.30 13.79 -0.86
C LYS A 50 2.91 14.13 0.57
N SER A 51 2.22 15.22 0.78
CA SER A 51 1.88 15.70 2.12
C SER A 51 0.53 15.20 2.62
N SER A 52 -0.05 14.20 1.97
CA SER A 52 -1.40 13.73 2.32
C SER A 52 -1.44 12.75 3.49
N GLY A 53 -0.28 12.33 4.00
CA GLY A 53 -0.24 11.38 5.12
C GLY A 53 -0.22 9.91 4.71
N LYS A 54 -0.16 9.62 3.41
CA LYS A 54 -0.20 8.23 2.97
C LYS A 54 1.04 7.43 3.41
N SER A 55 2.20 8.09 3.47
CA SER A 55 3.41 7.43 3.94
C SER A 55 3.27 7.03 5.41
N HIS A 56 2.69 7.93 6.21
CA HIS A 56 2.44 7.64 7.61
C HIS A 56 1.50 6.45 7.77
N LEU A 57 0.42 6.42 7.00
CA LEU A 57 -0.52 5.30 7.05
C LEU A 57 0.13 4.00 6.61
N ALA A 58 1.00 4.06 5.60
CA ALA A 58 1.72 2.87 5.16
C ALA A 58 2.62 2.33 6.25
N HIS A 59 3.30 3.21 6.99
CA HIS A 59 4.14 2.80 8.10
C HIS A 59 3.33 2.23 9.26
N VAL A 60 2.17 2.80 9.55
CA VAL A 60 1.26 2.24 10.55
C VAL A 60 0.87 0.82 10.17
N TRP A 61 0.46 0.64 8.91
CA TRP A 61 0.06 -0.69 8.46
C TRP A 61 1.23 -1.69 8.52
N ALA A 62 2.43 -1.24 8.13
CA ALA A 62 3.59 -2.13 8.17
C ALA A 62 3.83 -2.64 9.59
N LYS A 63 3.58 -1.80 10.58
CA LYS A 63 3.77 -2.17 11.97
C LYS A 63 2.74 -3.17 12.44
N ILE A 64 1.46 -2.96 12.10
CA ILE A 64 0.41 -3.84 12.58
C ILE A 64 0.35 -5.16 11.79
N SER A 65 0.85 -5.19 10.57
CA SER A 65 0.84 -6.38 9.73
C SER A 65 2.19 -7.08 9.65
N ASP A 66 3.20 -6.53 10.31
CA ASP A 66 4.57 -7.03 10.28
C ASP A 66 5.11 -7.06 8.86
N ALA A 67 4.85 -6.01 8.09
CA ALA A 67 5.26 -5.90 6.71
C ALA A 67 6.60 -5.20 6.58
N ASN A 68 7.35 -5.56 5.55
CA ASN A 68 8.54 -4.82 5.16
C ASN A 68 8.13 -3.64 4.28
N ILE A 69 8.96 -2.62 4.23
CA ILE A 69 8.71 -1.43 3.42
C ILE A 69 9.86 -1.26 2.44
N ILE A 70 9.53 -1.11 1.16
CA ILE A 70 10.54 -0.88 0.13
C ILE A 70 9.99 0.13 -0.89
N SER A 71 10.89 0.89 -1.50
CA SER A 71 10.52 1.80 -2.59
C SER A 71 10.45 1.03 -3.90
N ALA A 72 9.53 1.42 -4.78
CA ALA A 72 9.31 0.72 -6.05
C ALA A 72 10.56 0.71 -6.93
N ASP A 73 11.43 1.71 -6.79
CA ASP A 73 12.66 1.79 -7.59
C ASP A 73 13.82 0.98 -7.00
N HIS A 74 13.58 0.24 -5.93
CA HIS A 74 14.59 -0.60 -5.28
C HIS A 74 14.19 -2.05 -5.21
N LEU A 75 13.30 -2.50 -6.07
CA LEU A 75 12.84 -3.89 -6.06
C LEU A 75 13.94 -4.81 -6.58
N LYS A 76 14.44 -5.66 -5.70
CA LYS A 76 15.43 -6.68 -6.01
C LYS A 76 14.98 -7.95 -5.34
N ASP A 77 15.32 -9.09 -5.92
CA ASP A 77 15.07 -10.37 -5.29
C ASP A 77 13.58 -10.55 -4.96
N PRO A 78 12.71 -10.60 -6.01
CA PRO A 78 11.27 -10.68 -5.76
C PRO A 78 10.84 -11.81 -4.84
N GLU A 79 11.55 -12.94 -4.88
CA GLU A 79 11.20 -14.08 -4.05
C GLU A 79 11.39 -13.77 -2.56
N MET A 80 12.46 -13.07 -2.22
CA MET A 80 12.67 -12.65 -0.85
C MET A 80 11.64 -11.61 -0.42
N LEU A 81 11.33 -10.66 -1.32
CA LEU A 81 10.35 -9.63 -1.02
C LEU A 81 8.96 -10.21 -0.81
N ALA A 82 8.65 -11.31 -1.48
CA ALA A 82 7.33 -11.93 -1.39
C ALA A 82 7.23 -12.95 -0.25
N SER A 83 8.20 -13.00 0.65
CA SER A 83 8.20 -13.95 1.76
C SER A 83 7.29 -13.51 2.90
N GLY A 84 6.69 -12.34 2.84
CA GLY A 84 5.78 -11.85 3.86
C GLY A 84 4.98 -10.67 3.33
N ASN A 85 4.24 -10.02 4.22
CA ASN A 85 3.51 -8.81 3.88
C ASN A 85 4.50 -7.70 3.53
N ILE A 86 4.10 -6.82 2.61
CA ILE A 86 5.03 -5.80 2.12
C ILE A 86 4.30 -4.51 1.75
N VAL A 87 4.98 -3.39 1.97
CA VAL A 87 4.60 -2.08 1.44
C VAL A 87 5.56 -1.75 0.31
N ILE A 88 5.03 -1.41 -0.86
CA ILE A 88 5.84 -0.91 -1.97
C ILE A 88 5.44 0.53 -2.21
N GLU A 89 6.36 1.46 -1.90
CA GLU A 89 6.08 2.89 -1.95
C GLU A 89 6.49 3.50 -3.27
N ASN A 90 5.79 4.57 -3.65
CA ASN A 90 6.16 5.43 -4.78
C ASN A 90 6.14 4.69 -6.11
N ILE A 91 5.03 4.03 -6.36
CA ILE A 91 4.83 3.29 -7.62
C ILE A 91 5.05 4.20 -8.83
N ASP A 92 4.69 5.49 -8.72
CA ASP A 92 4.84 6.44 -9.82
C ASP A 92 6.29 6.62 -10.27
N LYS A 93 7.26 6.30 -9.41
CA LYS A 93 8.67 6.47 -9.75
C LYS A 93 9.14 5.54 -10.88
N ILE A 94 8.48 4.40 -11.05
CA ILE A 94 8.96 3.40 -12.00
C ILE A 94 8.11 3.31 -13.26
N VAL A 95 7.09 4.14 -13.36
CA VAL A 95 6.18 4.12 -14.51
C VAL A 95 6.96 4.44 -15.79
N GLY A 96 6.81 3.58 -16.80
CA GLY A 96 7.50 3.75 -18.07
C GLY A 96 8.86 3.08 -18.15
N GLN A 97 9.37 2.56 -17.03
CA GLN A 97 10.66 1.88 -17.00
C GLN A 97 10.41 0.36 -17.01
N ILE A 98 10.56 -0.24 -18.19
CA ILE A 98 10.13 -1.62 -18.40
C ILE A 98 10.77 -2.59 -17.42
N ASP A 99 12.07 -2.45 -17.15
CA ASP A 99 12.76 -3.36 -16.25
C ASP A 99 12.17 -3.28 -14.82
N MET A 100 11.88 -2.07 -14.36
CA MET A 100 11.33 -1.90 -13.03
C MET A 100 9.88 -2.30 -12.94
N GLU A 101 9.11 -2.04 -14.01
CA GLU A 101 7.73 -2.51 -14.07
C GLU A 101 7.67 -4.03 -14.08
N THR A 102 8.61 -4.67 -14.78
CA THR A 102 8.69 -6.13 -14.80
C THR A 102 8.98 -6.67 -13.41
N ALA A 103 9.88 -6.03 -12.68
CA ALA A 103 10.21 -6.44 -11.31
C ALA A 103 8.99 -6.28 -10.40
N LEU A 104 8.26 -5.18 -10.55
CA LEU A 104 7.04 -4.95 -9.76
C LEU A 104 5.98 -6.01 -10.09
N PHE A 105 5.77 -6.28 -11.36
CA PHE A 105 4.80 -7.27 -11.80
C PHE A 105 5.13 -8.64 -11.23
N HIS A 106 6.39 -9.03 -11.31
CA HIS A 106 6.84 -10.33 -10.80
C HIS A 106 6.65 -10.40 -9.27
N THR A 107 7.04 -9.35 -8.57
CA THR A 107 6.89 -9.30 -7.11
C THR A 107 5.41 -9.36 -6.72
N HIS A 108 4.57 -8.61 -7.42
CA HIS A 108 3.13 -8.62 -7.17
C HIS A 108 2.55 -10.02 -7.32
N ASN A 109 2.93 -10.72 -8.38
CA ASN A 109 2.38 -12.04 -8.63
C ASN A 109 2.84 -13.05 -7.58
N LEU A 110 4.10 -12.95 -7.13
CA LEU A 110 4.61 -13.84 -6.09
C LEU A 110 3.92 -13.57 -4.74
N ILE A 111 3.71 -12.30 -4.40
CA ILE A 111 3.02 -11.96 -3.16
C ILE A 111 1.61 -12.55 -3.18
N PHE A 112 0.92 -12.43 -4.30
CA PHE A 112 -0.41 -12.97 -4.45
C PHE A 112 -0.41 -14.50 -4.33
N ALA A 113 0.53 -15.16 -5.02
CA ALA A 113 0.64 -16.62 -4.99
C ALA A 113 0.96 -17.12 -3.59
N ASN A 114 1.75 -16.39 -2.84
CA ASN A 114 2.13 -16.76 -1.47
C ASN A 114 1.09 -16.33 -0.44
N GLN A 115 0.00 -15.72 -0.87
CA GLN A 115 -1.12 -15.32 -0.01
C GLN A 115 -0.73 -14.30 1.06
N HIS A 116 0.18 -13.41 0.72
CA HIS A 116 0.53 -12.30 1.58
C HIS A 116 -0.22 -11.04 1.18
N PHE A 117 -0.16 -10.02 2.03
CA PHE A 117 -0.81 -8.75 1.80
C PHE A 117 0.15 -7.74 1.22
N LEU A 118 -0.36 -6.89 0.33
CA LEU A 118 0.44 -5.88 -0.36
C LEU A 118 -0.24 -4.53 -0.25
N LEU A 119 0.50 -3.53 0.26
CA LEU A 119 0.06 -2.14 0.23
C LEU A 119 0.98 -1.37 -0.70
N MET A 120 0.39 -0.59 -1.60
CA MET A 120 1.15 0.23 -2.53
C MET A 120 0.80 1.69 -2.31
N THR A 121 1.75 2.59 -2.58
CA THR A 121 1.49 4.02 -2.53
C THR A 121 1.95 4.70 -3.81
N GLY A 122 1.29 5.78 -4.18
CA GLY A 122 1.64 6.57 -5.35
C GLY A 122 1.02 7.95 -5.29
N LEU A 123 1.48 8.83 -6.18
CA LEU A 123 0.97 10.21 -6.23
C LEU A 123 -0.43 10.28 -6.82
N SER A 124 -0.79 9.33 -7.67
CA SER A 124 -2.12 9.27 -8.27
C SER A 124 -2.54 7.82 -8.40
N SER A 125 -3.82 7.60 -8.75
CA SER A 125 -4.37 6.24 -8.82
C SER A 125 -3.74 5.44 -9.96
N PRO A 126 -3.74 4.11 -9.87
CA PRO A 126 -3.16 3.28 -10.93
C PRO A 126 -3.77 3.53 -12.30
N SER A 127 -5.05 3.85 -12.36
CA SER A 127 -5.72 4.06 -13.64
C SER A 127 -5.21 5.30 -14.37
N THR A 128 -4.57 6.25 -13.66
CA THR A 128 -4.03 7.46 -14.26
C THR A 128 -2.54 7.35 -14.56
N LEU A 129 -1.88 6.29 -14.08
CA LEU A 129 -0.48 6.05 -14.35
C LEU A 129 -0.34 5.34 -15.69
N GLN A 130 0.61 5.76 -16.50
CA GLN A 130 0.78 5.22 -17.84
C GLN A 130 1.85 4.15 -17.86
N PHE A 131 1.50 2.99 -17.31
CA PHE A 131 2.43 1.86 -17.28
C PHE A 131 2.77 1.38 -18.69
N ALA A 132 4.02 0.98 -18.90
CA ALA A 132 4.45 0.41 -20.17
C ALA A 132 3.94 -0.99 -20.36
N LEU A 133 3.74 -1.76 -19.27
CA LEU A 133 3.27 -3.13 -19.32
C LEU A 133 1.77 -3.18 -19.11
N PRO A 134 0.99 -3.58 -20.13
CA PRO A 134 -0.48 -3.65 -19.98
C PRO A 134 -0.92 -4.63 -18.89
N ASP A 135 -0.20 -5.73 -18.72
CA ASP A 135 -0.56 -6.71 -17.70
C ASP A 135 -0.42 -6.14 -16.30
N LEU A 136 0.65 -5.36 -16.06
CA LEU A 136 0.82 -4.68 -14.78
C LEU A 136 -0.29 -3.65 -14.55
N ALA A 137 -0.58 -2.85 -15.55
CA ALA A 137 -1.64 -1.86 -15.47
C ALA A 137 -2.96 -2.52 -15.07
N SER A 138 -3.30 -3.61 -15.74
CA SER A 138 -4.53 -4.32 -15.48
C SER A 138 -4.61 -4.83 -14.04
N ARG A 139 -3.49 -5.39 -13.54
CA ARG A 139 -3.46 -5.90 -12.17
C ARG A 139 -3.61 -4.81 -11.13
N LEU A 140 -2.95 -3.68 -11.34
CA LEU A 140 -3.00 -2.59 -10.38
C LEU A 140 -4.30 -1.81 -10.44
N GLU A 141 -4.89 -1.67 -11.63
CA GLU A 141 -6.18 -0.98 -11.77
C GLU A 141 -7.30 -1.72 -11.06
N GLY A 142 -7.17 -3.03 -10.88
CA GLY A 142 -8.14 -3.80 -10.13
C GLY A 142 -7.98 -3.67 -8.63
N THR A 143 -7.00 -2.91 -8.16
CA THR A 143 -6.74 -2.76 -6.74
C THR A 143 -7.68 -1.72 -6.14
N ARG A 144 -8.15 -2.00 -4.92
CA ARG A 144 -9.01 -1.06 -4.21
C ARG A 144 -8.25 0.20 -3.85
N LEU A 145 -8.92 1.33 -3.98
CA LEU A 145 -8.33 2.64 -3.70
C LEU A 145 -8.91 3.23 -2.42
N ALA A 146 -8.14 4.13 -1.83
CA ALA A 146 -8.60 4.92 -0.68
C ALA A 146 -8.34 6.41 -0.89
#